data_0951fdc5e78e5ebfd2de7cc9ddbb785a
#
_entry.id   0951fdc5e78e5ebfd2de7cc9ddbb785a
#
_cell.length_a   1.000
_cell.length_b   1.000
_cell.length_c   1.000
_cell.angle_alpha   90.00
_cell.angle_beta   90.00
_cell.angle_gamma   90.00
#
_symmetry.space_group_name_H-M   'P 1'
#
loop_
_entity.id
_entity.type
_entity.pdbx_description
1 polymer ?
#
loop_
_entity_poly.entity_id
_entity_poly.type
_entity_poly.pdbx_seq_one_letter_code
_entity_poly.pdbx_strand_id
1 'polypeptide(L)'
;MTLIKFLSLNVRGLRNHVKRRALFSYLKNQKTDFYCLQETFSLKGDEVSWATEWGGKVFFSHGTEHSKGTCILQRPNSLFSSSVQHIDPDGRLVIVKIREGDEDLFLASVYAPCDPQNQCCFIQNLCTVIVSNTNTSKVIIVGDWNTTLHSIDKYGGRPWFGTNYRNLLLHFMDELGLVDAYRALHPKRKVFTYESKPLKLKSRIDLFIISQSLKPNITKAEIRSSIAPDHKAIFLSLEINDAYQRGPGTWKFNNTLLEDDNYIEIITECVPRVLVKYQEVESLQLLWELIKMEIRTETITYSKAKRKESKNRETYLQEKLDALDNQLCHGGDYFNQVLLDEYEPLRLNLRICTKKEVRKLCFAQKPVGLKKVRNQPDIFSIWKSATSRRRL
;
A
#
# COMPACT_ATOMS: atom_id res chain seq x y z
N MET A 1 -12.24 -1.58 19.95
CA MET A 1 -12.19 -2.37 18.69
C MET A 1 -11.11 -1.84 17.79
N THR A 2 -10.17 -2.68 17.38
CA THR A 2 -9.06 -2.30 16.49
C THR A 2 -9.42 -2.68 15.05
N LEU A 3 -9.09 -1.83 14.10
CA LEU A 3 -9.29 -2.08 12.68
C LEU A 3 -7.99 -2.55 12.05
N ILE A 4 -7.95 -3.79 11.57
CA ILE A 4 -6.85 -4.32 10.78
C ILE A 4 -7.16 -4.21 9.28
N LYS A 5 -6.19 -3.78 8.49
CA LYS A 5 -6.36 -3.49 7.06
C LYS A 5 -5.37 -4.26 6.22
N PHE A 6 -5.88 -4.84 5.14
CA PHE A 6 -5.13 -5.62 4.17
C PHE A 6 -5.28 -5.01 2.78
N LEU A 7 -4.21 -5.09 2.00
CA LEU A 7 -4.20 -4.74 0.59
C LEU A 7 -3.55 -5.88 -0.20
N SER A 8 -4.10 -6.24 -1.35
CA SER A 8 -3.41 -7.13 -2.29
C SER A 8 -3.30 -6.51 -3.68
N LEU A 9 -2.19 -6.79 -4.35
CA LEU A 9 -1.90 -6.28 -5.68
C LEU A 9 -0.92 -7.19 -6.42
N ASN A 10 -1.30 -7.64 -7.62
CA ASN A 10 -0.33 -8.19 -8.58
C ASN A 10 0.47 -7.02 -9.17
N VAL A 11 1.80 -7.08 -9.02
CA VAL A 11 2.70 -5.95 -9.31
C VAL A 11 3.49 -6.12 -10.60
N ARG A 12 3.45 -7.30 -11.22
CA ARG A 12 4.13 -7.61 -12.47
C ARG A 12 5.59 -7.19 -12.48
N GLY A 13 6.34 -7.73 -11.53
CA GLY A 13 7.79 -7.55 -11.35
C GLY A 13 8.17 -6.29 -10.57
N LEU A 14 9.06 -6.44 -9.58
CA LEU A 14 9.58 -5.36 -8.73
C LEU A 14 11.11 -5.27 -8.71
N ARG A 15 11.82 -6.01 -9.55
CA ARG A 15 13.29 -5.97 -9.58
C ARG A 15 13.83 -4.60 -10.00
N ASN A 16 13.11 -3.88 -10.86
CA ASN A 16 13.46 -2.49 -11.16
C ASN A 16 13.28 -1.62 -9.91
N HIS A 17 14.37 -1.08 -9.38
CA HIS A 17 14.40 -0.31 -8.14
C HIS A 17 13.54 0.96 -8.18
N VAL A 18 13.44 1.62 -9.34
CA VAL A 18 12.60 2.83 -9.49
C VAL A 18 11.12 2.46 -9.37
N LYS A 19 10.69 1.38 -10.06
CA LYS A 19 9.32 0.86 -9.95
C LYS A 19 9.01 0.41 -8.53
N ARG A 20 9.93 -0.33 -7.89
CA ARG A 20 9.76 -0.83 -6.52
C ARG A 20 9.61 0.31 -5.51
N ARG A 21 10.47 1.32 -5.55
CA ARG A 21 10.37 2.48 -4.67
C ARG A 21 9.09 3.26 -4.90
N ALA A 22 8.67 3.42 -6.16
CA ALA A 22 7.38 4.04 -6.48
C ALA A 22 6.22 3.27 -5.87
N LEU A 23 6.23 1.94 -6.02
CA LEU A 23 5.20 1.09 -5.44
C LEU A 23 5.22 1.16 -3.90
N PHE A 24 6.37 1.03 -3.26
CA PHE A 24 6.47 1.08 -1.80
C PHE A 24 5.98 2.41 -1.23
N SER A 25 6.25 3.53 -1.92
CA SER A 25 5.69 4.82 -1.56
C SER A 25 4.16 4.85 -1.69
N TYR A 26 3.64 4.36 -2.81
CA TYR A 26 2.19 4.22 -3.02
C TYR A 26 1.54 3.40 -1.90
N LEU A 27 2.11 2.22 -1.59
CA LEU A 27 1.59 1.32 -0.55
C LEU A 27 1.61 1.99 0.84
N LYS A 28 2.70 2.66 1.22
CA LYS A 28 2.80 3.38 2.51
C LYS A 28 1.70 4.44 2.67
N ASN A 29 1.29 5.08 1.57
CA ASN A 29 0.21 6.08 1.57
C ASN A 29 -1.18 5.45 1.79
N GLN A 30 -1.38 4.18 1.45
CA GLN A 30 -2.67 3.47 1.66
C GLN A 30 -2.97 3.20 3.14
N LYS A 31 -1.99 3.37 4.05
CA LYS A 31 -2.12 3.20 5.51
C LYS A 31 -2.74 1.86 5.90
N THR A 32 -2.37 0.81 5.20
CA THR A 32 -2.76 -0.57 5.43
C THR A 32 -1.76 -1.24 6.37
N ASP A 33 -2.14 -2.28 7.08
CA ASP A 33 -1.27 -2.96 8.04
C ASP A 33 -0.43 -4.05 7.38
N PHE A 34 -1.05 -4.79 6.43
CA PHE A 34 -0.42 -5.84 5.64
C PHE A 34 -0.70 -5.67 4.16
N TYR A 35 0.33 -5.92 3.34
CA TYR A 35 0.27 -5.83 1.88
C TYR A 35 0.72 -7.14 1.28
N CYS A 36 -0.12 -7.78 0.49
CA CYS A 36 0.15 -9.03 -0.21
C CYS A 36 0.43 -8.72 -1.67
N LEU A 37 1.65 -9.02 -2.14
CA LEU A 37 2.07 -8.72 -3.50
C LEU A 37 2.32 -9.99 -4.28
N GLN A 38 1.82 -10.08 -5.50
CA GLN A 38 2.02 -11.19 -6.41
C GLN A 38 2.86 -10.77 -7.60
N GLU A 39 3.48 -11.72 -8.28
CA GLU A 39 4.45 -11.50 -9.36
C GLU A 39 5.56 -10.52 -8.98
N THR A 40 6.16 -10.73 -7.83
CA THR A 40 7.24 -9.84 -7.35
C THR A 40 8.54 -10.02 -8.12
N PHE A 41 8.77 -11.20 -8.69
CA PHE A 41 10.02 -11.63 -9.35
C PHE A 41 11.23 -11.49 -8.43
N SER A 42 11.00 -11.59 -7.11
CA SER A 42 12.05 -11.47 -6.10
C SER A 42 12.95 -12.71 -6.08
N LEU A 43 14.22 -12.51 -5.80
CA LEU A 43 15.22 -13.53 -5.57
C LEU A 43 15.76 -13.41 -4.14
N LYS A 44 16.38 -14.49 -3.63
CA LYS A 44 16.93 -14.52 -2.27
C LYS A 44 17.91 -13.38 -1.97
N GLY A 45 18.69 -12.94 -2.95
CA GLY A 45 19.59 -11.79 -2.82
C GLY A 45 18.90 -10.43 -2.66
N ASP A 46 17.60 -10.33 -2.92
CA ASP A 46 16.84 -9.08 -2.83
C ASP A 46 16.38 -8.77 -1.41
N GLU A 47 16.34 -9.73 -0.49
CA GLU A 47 15.69 -9.63 0.83
C GLU A 47 16.14 -8.42 1.64
N VAL A 48 17.44 -8.24 1.82
CA VAL A 48 18.01 -7.16 2.64
C VAL A 48 17.68 -5.79 2.03
N SER A 49 17.85 -5.65 0.72
CA SER A 49 17.61 -4.38 0.02
C SER A 49 16.12 -3.98 0.07
N TRP A 50 15.21 -4.93 -0.14
CA TRP A 50 13.78 -4.66 -0.10
C TRP A 50 13.29 -4.39 1.32
N ALA A 51 13.77 -5.14 2.32
CA ALA A 51 13.44 -4.89 3.72
C ALA A 51 13.89 -3.49 4.16
N THR A 52 15.10 -3.08 3.77
CA THR A 52 15.63 -1.73 4.05
C THR A 52 14.81 -0.64 3.36
N GLU A 53 14.45 -0.81 2.09
CA GLU A 53 13.61 0.16 1.35
C GLU A 53 12.19 0.24 1.92
N TRP A 54 11.63 -0.89 2.35
CA TRP A 54 10.30 -0.94 2.96
C TRP A 54 10.30 -0.33 4.36
N GLY A 55 11.31 -0.65 5.16
CA GLY A 55 11.45 -0.21 6.56
C GLY A 55 10.54 -0.94 7.55
N GLY A 56 9.93 -2.05 7.16
CA GLY A 56 9.11 -2.95 7.96
C GLY A 56 9.47 -4.41 7.69
N LYS A 57 8.71 -5.35 8.23
CA LYS A 57 8.93 -6.78 7.95
C LYS A 57 8.50 -7.13 6.52
N VAL A 58 9.25 -8.01 5.88
CA VAL A 58 8.95 -8.57 4.56
C VAL A 58 9.11 -10.08 4.63
N PHE A 59 8.09 -10.80 4.18
CA PHE A 59 8.06 -12.26 4.14
C PHE A 59 7.97 -12.68 2.67
N PHE A 60 8.94 -13.45 2.18
CA PHE A 60 9.07 -13.78 0.77
C PHE A 60 8.82 -15.26 0.50
N SER A 61 8.14 -15.56 -0.58
CA SER A 61 8.26 -16.77 -1.37
C SER A 61 8.78 -16.34 -2.74
N HIS A 62 10.04 -16.70 -3.02
CA HIS A 62 10.76 -16.19 -4.18
C HIS A 62 10.31 -16.85 -5.47
N GLY A 63 10.32 -16.09 -6.55
CA GLY A 63 10.08 -16.56 -7.90
C GLY A 63 11.37 -16.76 -8.70
N THR A 64 11.27 -16.48 -9.98
CA THR A 64 12.41 -16.36 -10.89
C THR A 64 12.62 -14.88 -11.25
N GLU A 65 13.64 -14.58 -12.06
CA GLU A 65 13.90 -13.22 -12.54
C GLU A 65 12.75 -12.63 -13.34
N HIS A 66 11.92 -13.46 -13.95
CA HIS A 66 10.88 -13.04 -14.90
C HIS A 66 9.47 -13.54 -14.58
N SER A 67 9.32 -14.36 -13.52
CA SER A 67 8.02 -14.95 -13.20
C SER A 67 7.87 -15.26 -11.72
N LYS A 68 6.63 -15.40 -11.27
CA LYS A 68 6.26 -15.83 -9.93
C LYS A 68 6.78 -14.85 -8.84
N GLY A 69 6.86 -15.35 -7.63
CA GLY A 69 7.22 -14.61 -6.43
C GLY A 69 6.00 -13.94 -5.79
N THR A 70 5.75 -14.29 -4.54
CA THR A 70 4.77 -13.59 -3.69
C THR A 70 5.44 -13.11 -2.42
N CYS A 71 4.98 -12.00 -1.88
CA CYS A 71 5.46 -11.55 -0.59
C CYS A 71 4.35 -10.87 0.24
N ILE A 72 4.54 -10.89 1.55
CA ILE A 72 3.74 -10.13 2.49
C ILE A 72 4.62 -9.05 3.12
N LEU A 73 4.20 -7.79 2.99
CA LEU A 73 4.84 -6.66 3.65
C LEU A 73 4.01 -6.28 4.87
N GLN A 74 4.64 -6.17 6.02
CA GLN A 74 4.02 -5.58 7.19
C GLN A 74 4.43 -4.11 7.31
N ARG A 75 3.50 -3.24 7.62
CA ARG A 75 3.76 -1.81 7.78
C ARG A 75 4.84 -1.55 8.84
N PRO A 76 5.75 -0.58 8.60
CA PRO A 76 6.67 -0.11 9.64
C PRO A 76 5.90 0.34 10.90
N ASN A 77 6.42 0.00 12.08
CA ASN A 77 5.80 0.31 13.38
C ASN A 77 4.36 -0.23 13.51
N SER A 78 4.10 -1.40 12.94
CA SER A 78 2.84 -2.13 13.15
C SER A 78 2.67 -2.53 14.61
N LEU A 79 1.44 -2.48 15.11
CA LEU A 79 1.09 -2.97 16.45
C LEU A 79 1.00 -4.50 16.51
N PHE A 80 0.78 -5.12 15.35
CA PHE A 80 0.61 -6.55 15.25
C PHE A 80 1.95 -7.26 15.29
N SER A 81 2.06 -8.31 16.09
CA SER A 81 3.15 -9.27 16.01
C SER A 81 2.90 -10.23 14.87
N SER A 82 3.93 -10.56 14.10
CA SER A 82 3.80 -11.50 12.98
C SER A 82 5.01 -12.41 12.84
N SER A 83 4.77 -13.65 12.44
CA SER A 83 5.78 -14.68 12.18
C SER A 83 5.39 -15.53 10.98
N VAL A 84 6.41 -16.02 10.26
CA VAL A 84 6.22 -16.97 9.16
C VAL A 84 5.68 -18.29 9.69
N GLN A 85 4.71 -18.86 8.98
CA GLN A 85 4.20 -20.22 9.20
C GLN A 85 4.56 -21.16 8.06
N HIS A 86 4.51 -20.66 6.81
CA HIS A 86 4.85 -21.46 5.65
C HIS A 86 5.40 -20.56 4.52
N ILE A 87 6.39 -21.07 3.80
CA ILE A 87 6.92 -20.48 2.57
C ILE A 87 6.98 -21.58 1.51
N ASP A 88 6.25 -21.37 0.43
CA ASP A 88 6.31 -22.24 -0.74
C ASP A 88 7.59 -21.99 -1.55
N PRO A 89 8.37 -23.02 -1.90
CA PRO A 89 9.59 -22.85 -2.67
C PRO A 89 9.37 -22.41 -4.12
N ASP A 90 8.15 -22.62 -4.65
CA ASP A 90 7.80 -22.26 -6.03
C ASP A 90 7.39 -20.79 -6.23
N GLY A 91 7.46 -19.97 -5.20
CA GLY A 91 7.13 -18.55 -5.29
C GLY A 91 5.64 -18.26 -5.39
N ARG A 92 4.76 -19.15 -4.90
CA ARG A 92 3.31 -19.05 -5.08
C ARG A 92 2.53 -18.85 -3.80
N LEU A 93 3.13 -19.12 -2.63
CA LEU A 93 2.42 -19.05 -1.35
C LEU A 93 3.36 -18.61 -0.23
N VAL A 94 2.90 -17.66 0.57
CA VAL A 94 3.47 -17.32 1.88
C VAL A 94 2.34 -17.26 2.90
N ILE A 95 2.51 -17.93 4.04
CA ILE A 95 1.58 -17.85 5.17
C ILE A 95 2.27 -17.19 6.35
N VAL A 96 1.63 -16.17 6.90
CA VAL A 96 2.06 -15.43 8.07
C VAL A 96 1.00 -15.56 9.15
N LYS A 97 1.43 -15.90 10.36
CA LYS A 97 0.61 -15.79 11.56
C LYS A 97 0.69 -14.38 12.10
N ILE A 98 -0.45 -13.78 12.33
CA ILE A 98 -0.63 -12.46 12.94
C ILE A 98 -1.23 -12.70 14.31
N ARG A 99 -0.53 -12.28 15.36
CA ARG A 99 -1.03 -12.39 16.71
C ARG A 99 -1.76 -11.12 17.11
N GLU A 100 -2.94 -11.32 17.65
CA GLU A 100 -3.79 -10.30 18.19
C GLU A 100 -4.30 -10.72 19.58
N GLY A 101 -3.72 -10.15 20.64
CA GLY A 101 -3.99 -10.61 21.99
C GLY A 101 -3.64 -12.09 22.14
N ASP A 102 -4.63 -12.89 22.56
CA ASP A 102 -4.50 -14.34 22.74
C ASP A 102 -4.93 -15.14 21.50
N GLU A 103 -5.36 -14.46 20.44
CA GLU A 103 -5.85 -15.12 19.22
C GLU A 103 -4.91 -14.95 18.05
N ASP A 104 -4.81 -15.99 17.23
CA ASP A 104 -3.99 -16.01 16.03
C ASP A 104 -4.88 -15.86 14.77
N LEU A 105 -4.54 -14.92 13.91
CA LEU A 105 -5.10 -14.74 12.57
C LEU A 105 -4.05 -15.17 11.55
N PHE A 106 -4.43 -15.93 10.54
CA PHE A 106 -3.52 -16.40 9.50
C PHE A 106 -3.78 -15.68 8.19
N LEU A 107 -2.72 -15.11 7.62
CA LEU A 107 -2.74 -14.41 6.33
C LEU A 107 -1.90 -15.17 5.32
N ALA A 108 -2.54 -15.68 4.28
CA ALA A 108 -1.89 -16.36 3.17
C ALA A 108 -1.94 -15.49 1.91
N SER A 109 -0.78 -15.16 1.33
CA SER A 109 -0.67 -14.50 0.03
C SER A 109 -0.45 -15.56 -1.04
N VAL A 110 -1.33 -15.62 -2.05
CA VAL A 110 -1.29 -16.63 -3.10
C VAL A 110 -1.11 -16.02 -4.48
N TYR A 111 -0.40 -16.73 -5.36
CA TYR A 111 -0.32 -16.49 -6.79
C TYR A 111 -0.57 -17.81 -7.54
N ALA A 112 -1.81 -18.02 -7.96
CA ALA A 112 -2.21 -19.25 -8.62
C ALA A 112 -1.59 -19.37 -10.03
N PRO A 113 -1.31 -20.58 -10.53
CA PRO A 113 -0.84 -20.78 -11.90
C PRO A 113 -1.83 -20.26 -12.94
N CYS A 114 -1.31 -19.68 -14.04
CA CYS A 114 -2.12 -19.38 -15.22
C CYS A 114 -2.34 -20.64 -16.08
N ASP A 115 -1.41 -21.59 -16.03
CA ASP A 115 -1.46 -22.82 -16.80
C ASP A 115 -2.48 -23.80 -16.23
N PRO A 116 -3.50 -24.22 -17.02
CA PRO A 116 -4.55 -25.13 -16.58
C PRO A 116 -4.02 -26.48 -16.05
N GLN A 117 -2.88 -26.98 -16.55
CA GLN A 117 -2.31 -28.24 -16.14
C GLN A 117 -1.84 -28.21 -14.68
N ASN A 118 -1.33 -27.07 -14.24
CA ASN A 118 -0.80 -26.88 -12.88
C ASN A 118 -1.85 -26.37 -11.88
N GLN A 119 -3.00 -25.88 -12.35
CA GLN A 119 -4.00 -25.27 -11.48
C GLN A 119 -4.64 -26.25 -10.49
N CYS A 120 -4.96 -27.46 -10.96
CA CYS A 120 -5.60 -28.46 -10.09
C CYS A 120 -4.66 -28.96 -9.00
N CYS A 121 -3.41 -29.26 -9.34
CA CYS A 121 -2.40 -29.66 -8.35
C CYS A 121 -2.12 -28.53 -7.35
N PHE A 122 -2.10 -27.28 -7.81
CA PHE A 122 -1.92 -26.12 -6.95
C PHE A 122 -2.99 -26.04 -5.87
N ILE A 123 -4.29 -26.18 -6.21
CA ILE A 123 -5.37 -26.06 -5.23
C ILE A 123 -5.37 -27.21 -4.22
N GLN A 124 -5.03 -28.43 -4.66
CA GLN A 124 -4.91 -29.58 -3.77
C GLN A 124 -3.75 -29.39 -2.78
N ASN A 125 -2.60 -28.94 -3.25
CA ASN A 125 -1.46 -28.63 -2.39
C ASN A 125 -1.77 -27.48 -1.44
N LEU A 126 -2.44 -26.42 -1.91
CA LEU A 126 -2.87 -25.30 -1.09
C LEU A 126 -3.79 -25.75 0.04
N CYS A 127 -4.75 -26.63 -0.24
CA CYS A 127 -5.65 -27.20 0.77
C CYS A 127 -4.85 -27.89 1.88
N THR A 128 -3.96 -28.78 1.53
CA THR A 128 -3.10 -29.51 2.47
C THR A 128 -2.25 -28.54 3.31
N VAL A 129 -1.65 -27.55 2.68
CA VAL A 129 -0.79 -26.56 3.37
C VAL A 129 -1.60 -25.69 4.32
N ILE A 130 -2.78 -25.20 3.91
CA ILE A 130 -3.64 -24.37 4.76
C ILE A 130 -4.08 -25.17 5.99
N VAL A 131 -4.58 -26.39 5.81
CA VAL A 131 -5.04 -27.24 6.93
C VAL A 131 -3.91 -27.55 7.90
N SER A 132 -2.71 -27.83 7.39
CA SER A 132 -1.56 -28.21 8.24
C SER A 132 -0.90 -27.04 8.96
N ASN A 133 -1.00 -25.82 8.44
CA ASN A 133 -0.25 -24.66 8.95
C ASN A 133 -1.10 -23.55 9.56
N THR A 134 -2.42 -23.70 9.57
CA THR A 134 -3.32 -22.64 10.06
C THR A 134 -4.43 -23.19 10.94
N ASN A 135 -5.06 -22.29 11.70
CA ASN A 135 -6.39 -22.53 12.24
C ASN A 135 -7.40 -22.06 11.20
N THR A 136 -8.10 -22.98 10.56
CA THR A 136 -9.02 -22.69 9.44
C THR A 136 -10.19 -21.78 9.82
N SER A 137 -10.49 -21.62 11.12
CA SER A 137 -11.54 -20.69 11.58
C SER A 137 -11.14 -19.21 11.47
N LYS A 138 -9.85 -18.89 11.33
CA LYS A 138 -9.33 -17.50 11.28
C LYS A 138 -8.28 -17.33 10.19
N VAL A 139 -8.64 -17.67 8.95
CA VAL A 139 -7.77 -17.59 7.78
C VAL A 139 -8.26 -16.52 6.81
N ILE A 140 -7.31 -15.75 6.28
CA ILE A 140 -7.46 -14.86 5.14
C ILE A 140 -6.52 -15.34 4.04
N ILE A 141 -7.06 -15.77 2.91
CA ILE A 141 -6.29 -16.17 1.74
C ILE A 141 -6.54 -15.15 0.64
N VAL A 142 -5.49 -14.46 0.22
CA VAL A 142 -5.63 -13.34 -0.71
C VAL A 142 -4.59 -13.39 -1.81
N GLY A 143 -4.97 -12.96 -2.99
CA GLY A 143 -4.05 -12.84 -4.12
C GLY A 143 -4.71 -12.99 -5.47
N ASP A 144 -3.88 -13.24 -6.47
CA ASP A 144 -4.28 -13.49 -7.83
C ASP A 144 -4.56 -15.00 -8.02
N TRP A 145 -5.84 -15.33 -8.21
CA TRP A 145 -6.31 -16.69 -8.37
C TRP A 145 -6.35 -17.17 -9.82
N ASN A 146 -6.07 -16.27 -10.77
CA ASN A 146 -6.11 -16.58 -12.22
C ASN A 146 -7.40 -17.27 -12.68
N THR A 147 -8.49 -17.09 -11.93
CA THR A 147 -9.83 -17.59 -12.28
C THR A 147 -10.92 -16.69 -11.72
N THR A 148 -12.09 -16.75 -12.32
CA THR A 148 -13.30 -16.06 -11.85
C THR A 148 -14.24 -17.05 -11.18
N LEU A 149 -14.84 -16.68 -10.04
CA LEU A 149 -15.76 -17.56 -9.33
C LEU A 149 -17.16 -17.59 -9.95
N HIS A 150 -17.63 -16.45 -10.49
CA HIS A 150 -18.96 -16.30 -11.03
C HIS A 150 -18.97 -15.65 -12.42
N SER A 151 -20.02 -15.85 -13.21
CA SER A 151 -20.16 -15.24 -14.54
C SER A 151 -20.15 -13.70 -14.48
N ILE A 152 -20.67 -13.11 -13.41
CA ILE A 152 -20.66 -11.66 -13.18
C ILE A 152 -19.23 -11.09 -13.04
N ASP A 153 -18.24 -11.94 -12.75
CA ASP A 153 -16.83 -11.56 -12.57
C ASP A 153 -16.04 -11.50 -13.88
N LYS A 154 -16.70 -11.69 -15.02
CA LYS A 154 -16.05 -11.68 -16.34
C LYS A 154 -16.83 -10.87 -17.34
N TYR A 155 -16.11 -10.12 -18.18
CA TYR A 155 -16.64 -9.44 -19.36
C TYR A 155 -15.72 -9.62 -20.54
N GLY A 156 -16.32 -9.94 -21.71
CA GLY A 156 -15.58 -10.13 -22.97
C GLY A 156 -14.78 -11.43 -23.03
N GLY A 157 -14.03 -11.59 -24.13
CA GLY A 157 -13.27 -12.80 -24.41
C GLY A 157 -14.15 -14.01 -24.73
N ARG A 158 -13.63 -15.22 -24.48
CA ARG A 158 -14.41 -16.46 -24.67
C ARG A 158 -15.58 -16.53 -23.68
N PRO A 159 -16.72 -17.16 -24.05
CA PRO A 159 -17.81 -17.36 -23.11
C PRO A 159 -17.35 -17.92 -21.76
N TRP A 160 -18.06 -17.55 -20.70
CA TRP A 160 -17.73 -18.05 -19.36
C TRP A 160 -18.19 -19.51 -19.24
N PHE A 161 -17.22 -20.39 -18.97
CA PHE A 161 -17.47 -21.81 -18.68
C PHE A 161 -16.86 -22.13 -17.32
N GLY A 162 -17.49 -23.04 -16.59
CA GLY A 162 -16.88 -23.64 -15.40
C GLY A 162 -15.65 -24.45 -15.80
N THR A 163 -14.52 -24.19 -15.16
CA THR A 163 -13.31 -24.99 -15.30
C THR A 163 -13.17 -25.98 -14.13
N ASN A 164 -12.46 -27.09 -14.34
CA ASN A 164 -12.17 -28.02 -13.23
C ASN A 164 -11.49 -27.29 -12.06
N TYR A 165 -10.56 -26.41 -12.36
CA TYR A 165 -9.88 -25.60 -11.35
C TYR A 165 -10.85 -24.73 -10.53
N ARG A 166 -11.78 -24.02 -11.20
CA ARG A 166 -12.81 -23.23 -10.52
C ARG A 166 -13.67 -24.11 -9.61
N ASN A 167 -14.08 -25.27 -10.09
CA ASN A 167 -14.92 -26.18 -9.32
C ASN A 167 -14.18 -26.71 -8.09
N LEU A 168 -12.89 -27.04 -8.24
CA LEU A 168 -12.03 -27.43 -7.11
C LEU A 168 -11.83 -26.25 -6.12
N LEU A 169 -11.67 -25.02 -6.61
CA LEU A 169 -11.58 -23.85 -5.74
C LEU A 169 -12.88 -23.61 -4.95
N LEU A 170 -14.03 -23.77 -5.60
CA LEU A 170 -15.33 -23.67 -4.90
C LEU A 170 -15.50 -24.78 -3.86
N HIS A 171 -15.11 -26.01 -4.20
CA HIS A 171 -15.12 -27.14 -3.28
C HIS A 171 -14.18 -26.90 -2.07
N PHE A 172 -12.94 -26.45 -2.33
CA PHE A 172 -12.02 -26.02 -1.28
C PHE A 172 -12.60 -24.94 -0.36
N MET A 173 -13.30 -23.96 -0.94
CA MET A 173 -13.96 -22.92 -0.14
C MET A 173 -15.09 -23.48 0.71
N ASP A 174 -15.87 -24.40 0.18
CA ASP A 174 -16.98 -25.03 0.89
C ASP A 174 -16.49 -25.92 2.03
N GLU A 175 -15.52 -26.80 1.76
CA GLU A 175 -14.93 -27.70 2.76
C GLU A 175 -14.31 -26.98 3.97
N LEU A 176 -13.65 -25.84 3.73
CA LEU A 176 -13.01 -25.08 4.80
C LEU A 176 -13.88 -23.94 5.35
N GLY A 177 -15.15 -23.86 4.93
CA GLY A 177 -16.06 -22.80 5.35
C GLY A 177 -15.52 -21.40 5.01
N LEU A 178 -15.10 -21.20 3.77
CA LEU A 178 -14.51 -19.94 3.28
C LEU A 178 -15.50 -19.17 2.39
N VAL A 179 -15.40 -17.85 2.41
CA VAL A 179 -16.25 -16.96 1.60
C VAL A 179 -15.43 -15.89 0.89
N ASP A 180 -15.91 -15.45 -0.26
CA ASP A 180 -15.39 -14.27 -0.97
C ASP A 180 -15.86 -13.01 -0.22
N ALA A 181 -14.90 -12.30 0.39
CA ALA A 181 -15.18 -11.13 1.20
C ALA A 181 -15.83 -9.98 0.40
N TYR A 182 -15.44 -9.79 -0.86
CA TYR A 182 -16.05 -8.77 -1.71
C TYR A 182 -17.51 -9.12 -2.04
N ARG A 183 -17.79 -10.35 -2.41
CA ARG A 183 -19.15 -10.82 -2.72
C ARG A 183 -20.05 -10.88 -1.50
N ALA A 184 -19.48 -11.07 -0.30
CA ALA A 184 -20.22 -10.99 0.95
C ALA A 184 -20.88 -9.62 1.18
N LEU A 185 -20.22 -8.52 0.76
CA LEU A 185 -20.74 -7.15 0.88
C LEU A 185 -21.41 -6.66 -0.44
N HIS A 186 -20.97 -7.12 -1.59
CA HIS A 186 -21.38 -6.60 -2.89
C HIS A 186 -21.81 -7.73 -3.85
N PRO A 187 -22.93 -8.46 -3.55
CA PRO A 187 -23.29 -9.70 -4.25
C PRO A 187 -23.56 -9.49 -5.74
N LYS A 188 -24.08 -8.34 -6.13
CA LYS A 188 -24.52 -8.05 -7.51
C LYS A 188 -23.66 -7.03 -8.26
N ARG A 189 -22.63 -6.44 -7.60
CA ARG A 189 -21.84 -5.36 -8.21
C ARG A 189 -20.87 -5.93 -9.24
N LYS A 190 -20.97 -5.48 -10.50
CA LYS A 190 -19.99 -5.79 -11.55
C LYS A 190 -18.77 -4.90 -11.38
N VAL A 191 -17.62 -5.53 -11.12
CA VAL A 191 -16.31 -4.85 -11.00
C VAL A 191 -15.22 -5.85 -11.34
N PHE A 192 -14.13 -5.36 -11.89
CA PHE A 192 -13.04 -6.18 -12.36
C PHE A 192 -11.72 -5.72 -11.76
N THR A 193 -10.83 -6.68 -11.51
CA THR A 193 -9.50 -6.41 -10.95
C THR A 193 -8.40 -6.47 -12.00
N TYR A 194 -8.65 -7.18 -13.11
CA TYR A 194 -7.73 -7.37 -14.22
C TYR A 194 -8.35 -6.90 -15.54
N GLU A 195 -7.51 -6.31 -16.39
CA GLU A 195 -7.90 -5.87 -17.73
C GLU A 195 -6.84 -6.25 -18.77
N SER A 196 -7.29 -6.91 -19.85
CA SER A 196 -6.49 -7.15 -21.05
C SER A 196 -7.08 -6.41 -22.24
N LYS A 197 -6.48 -5.26 -22.62
CA LYS A 197 -6.94 -4.47 -23.78
C LYS A 197 -6.85 -5.25 -25.10
N PRO A 198 -5.75 -5.98 -25.41
CA PRO A 198 -5.64 -6.75 -26.63
C PRO A 198 -6.75 -7.81 -26.79
N LEU A 199 -7.13 -8.44 -25.67
CA LEU A 199 -8.16 -9.50 -25.68
C LEU A 199 -9.57 -8.97 -25.42
N LYS A 200 -9.74 -7.65 -25.24
CA LYS A 200 -11.01 -7.04 -24.84
C LYS A 200 -11.68 -7.81 -23.70
N LEU A 201 -10.87 -8.14 -22.67
CA LEU A 201 -11.25 -8.97 -21.53
C LEU A 201 -11.08 -8.19 -20.24
N LYS A 202 -12.12 -8.22 -19.40
CA LYS A 202 -12.02 -7.79 -17.98
C LYS A 202 -12.47 -8.93 -17.08
N SER A 203 -11.76 -9.12 -15.95
CA SER A 203 -12.09 -10.18 -15.00
C SER A 203 -11.76 -9.79 -13.58
N ARG A 204 -12.48 -10.34 -12.61
CA ARG A 204 -12.16 -10.25 -11.19
C ARG A 204 -11.52 -11.56 -10.77
N ILE A 205 -10.21 -11.57 -10.78
CA ILE A 205 -9.35 -12.73 -10.47
C ILE A 205 -8.53 -12.55 -9.21
N ASP A 206 -8.43 -11.33 -8.70
CA ASP A 206 -7.82 -11.03 -7.42
C ASP A 206 -8.92 -11.06 -6.36
N LEU A 207 -8.79 -11.94 -5.36
CA LEU A 207 -9.85 -12.20 -4.37
C LEU A 207 -9.29 -12.23 -2.95
N PHE A 208 -10.10 -11.74 -2.01
CA PHE A 208 -9.98 -12.06 -0.58
C PHE A 208 -10.96 -13.20 -0.26
N ILE A 209 -10.44 -14.39 -0.02
CA ILE A 209 -11.17 -15.55 0.47
C ILE A 209 -10.89 -15.69 1.96
N ILE A 210 -11.91 -15.60 2.79
CA ILE A 210 -11.78 -15.57 4.24
C ILE A 210 -12.65 -16.61 4.92
N SER A 211 -12.29 -17.02 6.13
CA SER A 211 -13.13 -17.89 6.94
C SER A 211 -14.49 -17.26 7.19
N GLN A 212 -15.54 -18.07 7.13
CA GLN A 212 -16.94 -17.66 7.37
C GLN A 212 -17.11 -16.96 8.73
N SER A 213 -16.36 -17.38 9.74
CA SER A 213 -16.33 -16.77 11.08
C SER A 213 -15.88 -15.31 11.08
N LEU A 214 -15.05 -14.89 10.11
CA LEU A 214 -14.59 -13.51 9.95
C LEU A 214 -15.58 -12.62 9.18
N LYS A 215 -16.60 -13.19 8.55
CA LYS A 215 -17.58 -12.45 7.75
C LYS A 215 -18.27 -11.33 8.53
N PRO A 216 -18.73 -11.51 9.78
CA PRO A 216 -19.36 -10.45 10.56
C PRO A 216 -18.42 -9.26 10.85
N ASN A 217 -17.11 -9.50 10.83
CA ASN A 217 -16.09 -8.50 11.13
C ASN A 217 -15.70 -7.64 9.93
N ILE A 218 -16.22 -7.94 8.73
CA ILE A 218 -15.88 -7.16 7.53
C ILE A 218 -16.52 -5.78 7.62
N THR A 219 -15.69 -4.73 7.70
CA THR A 219 -16.16 -3.35 7.64
C THR A 219 -16.10 -2.78 6.24
N LYS A 220 -15.11 -3.23 5.43
CA LYS A 220 -14.93 -2.80 4.03
C LYS A 220 -14.28 -3.89 3.19
N ALA A 221 -14.78 -4.05 1.96
CA ALA A 221 -14.12 -4.77 0.88
C ALA A 221 -14.21 -3.91 -0.39
N GLU A 222 -13.09 -3.42 -0.88
CA GLU A 222 -13.02 -2.42 -1.96
C GLU A 222 -12.04 -2.84 -3.05
N ILE A 223 -12.31 -2.40 -4.27
CA ILE A 223 -11.43 -2.55 -5.44
C ILE A 223 -11.16 -1.15 -5.95
N ARG A 224 -9.88 -0.76 -6.06
CA ARG A 224 -9.47 0.57 -6.47
C ARG A 224 -8.41 0.52 -7.55
N SER A 225 -8.42 1.51 -8.43
CA SER A 225 -7.35 1.68 -9.41
C SER A 225 -5.99 1.82 -8.72
N SER A 226 -4.96 1.26 -9.33
CA SER A 226 -3.61 1.21 -8.78
C SER A 226 -2.59 1.72 -9.79
N ILE A 227 -1.34 1.81 -9.35
CA ILE A 227 -0.22 2.13 -10.24
C ILE A 227 0.25 0.92 -11.08
N ALA A 228 -0.25 -0.28 -10.81
CA ALA A 228 0.03 -1.45 -11.64
C ALA A 228 -0.57 -1.29 -13.05
N PRO A 229 0.03 -1.91 -14.08
CA PRO A 229 -0.38 -1.67 -15.48
C PRO A 229 -1.74 -2.26 -15.83
N ASP A 230 -2.09 -3.40 -15.27
CA ASP A 230 -3.19 -4.27 -15.68
C ASP A 230 -4.04 -4.80 -14.52
N HIS A 231 -3.58 -4.69 -13.27
CA HIS A 231 -4.32 -5.07 -12.09
C HIS A 231 -4.73 -3.87 -11.23
N LYS A 232 -5.89 -3.97 -10.59
CA LYS A 232 -6.36 -3.05 -9.55
C LYS A 232 -6.00 -3.59 -8.18
N ALA A 233 -5.80 -2.69 -7.22
CA ALA A 233 -5.60 -3.08 -5.84
C ALA A 233 -6.93 -3.47 -5.18
N ILE A 234 -6.91 -4.56 -4.42
CA ILE A 234 -8.05 -4.99 -3.59
C ILE A 234 -7.75 -4.73 -2.12
N PHE A 235 -8.76 -4.30 -1.38
CA PHE A 235 -8.67 -3.90 0.01
C PHE A 235 -9.68 -4.66 0.86
N LEU A 236 -9.25 -5.07 2.06
CA LEU A 236 -10.11 -5.64 3.09
C LEU A 236 -9.82 -4.94 4.42
N SER A 237 -10.88 -4.59 5.15
CA SER A 237 -10.78 -4.09 6.52
C SER A 237 -11.66 -4.94 7.42
N LEU A 238 -11.05 -5.46 8.48
CA LEU A 238 -11.73 -6.26 9.50
C LEU A 238 -11.68 -5.53 10.84
N GLU A 239 -12.78 -5.58 11.56
CA GLU A 239 -12.84 -5.15 12.94
C GLU A 239 -12.48 -6.35 13.85
N ILE A 240 -11.51 -6.14 14.74
CA ILE A 240 -10.99 -7.17 15.64
C ILE A 240 -11.12 -6.71 17.08
N ASN A 241 -11.32 -7.64 18.00
CA ASN A 241 -11.46 -7.34 19.42
C ASN A 241 -10.12 -6.91 20.01
N ASP A 242 -10.12 -5.89 20.81
CA ASP A 242 -9.03 -4.99 21.11
C ASP A 242 -8.20 -5.32 22.35
N ALA A 243 -6.88 -5.08 22.27
CA ALA A 243 -6.03 -4.97 23.44
C ALA A 243 -4.98 -3.83 23.38
N TYR A 244 -4.84 -3.04 22.32
CA TYR A 244 -3.74 -2.09 22.23
C TYR A 244 -4.15 -0.65 21.85
N GLN A 245 -3.86 0.31 22.74
CA GLN A 245 -3.88 1.74 22.44
C GLN A 245 -2.48 2.20 21.99
N ARG A 246 -2.41 2.96 20.89
CA ARG A 246 -1.17 3.60 20.42
C ARG A 246 -0.80 4.76 21.33
N GLY A 247 0.43 4.74 21.86
CA GLY A 247 1.05 5.93 22.40
C GLY A 247 1.36 6.98 21.31
N PRO A 248 1.54 8.28 21.69
CA PRO A 248 1.97 9.30 20.75
C PRO A 248 3.38 8.96 20.25
N GLY A 249 3.52 8.77 18.92
CA GLY A 249 4.83 8.51 18.31
C GLY A 249 5.79 9.70 18.46
N THR A 250 7.10 9.47 18.28
CA THR A 250 8.09 10.54 18.23
C THR A 250 8.02 11.31 16.91
N TRP A 251 8.02 12.64 17.00
CA TRP A 251 8.08 13.49 15.82
C TRP A 251 9.48 13.43 15.18
N LYS A 252 9.54 13.20 13.87
CA LYS A 252 10.78 13.25 13.08
C LYS A 252 10.65 14.31 11.99
N PHE A 253 11.68 15.14 11.84
CA PHE A 253 11.74 16.15 10.79
C PHE A 253 11.85 15.50 9.42
N ASN A 254 11.10 16.02 8.46
CA ASN A 254 11.17 15.58 7.06
C ASN A 254 12.15 16.46 6.29
N ASN A 255 13.35 15.95 6.02
CA ASN A 255 14.41 16.69 5.33
C ASN A 255 14.06 17.16 3.90
N THR A 256 13.05 16.55 3.25
CA THR A 256 12.63 17.02 1.91
C THR A 256 11.99 18.39 1.91
N LEU A 257 11.58 18.88 3.08
CA LEU A 257 11.06 20.25 3.21
C LEU A 257 12.15 21.30 2.97
N LEU A 258 13.42 20.97 3.18
CA LEU A 258 14.56 21.86 2.89
C LEU A 258 14.80 22.09 1.39
N GLU A 259 14.10 21.36 0.51
CA GLU A 259 14.12 21.55 -0.95
C GLU A 259 12.87 22.31 -1.45
N ASP A 260 12.04 22.78 -0.53
CA ASP A 260 10.78 23.45 -0.80
C ASP A 260 10.91 24.94 -0.52
N ASP A 261 10.99 25.76 -1.57
CA ASP A 261 11.23 27.19 -1.46
C ASP A 261 10.19 27.89 -0.59
N ASN A 262 8.91 27.51 -0.69
CA ASN A 262 7.85 28.06 0.15
C ASN A 262 8.05 27.73 1.65
N TYR A 263 8.56 26.51 1.94
CA TYR A 263 8.87 26.16 3.32
C TYR A 263 10.06 26.95 3.86
N ILE A 264 11.10 27.12 3.05
CA ILE A 264 12.29 27.90 3.40
C ILE A 264 11.90 29.35 3.70
N GLU A 265 11.04 29.96 2.87
CA GLU A 265 10.55 31.30 3.07
C GLU A 265 9.81 31.44 4.43
N ILE A 266 8.86 30.53 4.72
CA ILE A 266 8.12 30.52 5.98
C ILE A 266 9.05 30.41 7.19
N ILE A 267 10.07 29.56 7.14
CA ILE A 267 11.00 29.38 8.25
C ILE A 267 11.95 30.56 8.38
N THR A 268 12.36 31.16 7.26
CA THR A 268 13.22 32.36 7.26
C THR A 268 12.49 33.55 7.91
N GLU A 269 11.19 33.72 7.67
CA GLU A 269 10.35 34.74 8.30
C GLU A 269 10.02 34.40 9.78
N CYS A 270 9.93 33.12 10.11
CA CYS A 270 9.61 32.67 11.48
C CYS A 270 10.65 33.16 12.50
N VAL A 271 11.94 33.05 12.18
CA VAL A 271 13.01 33.35 13.13
C VAL A 271 12.99 34.82 13.60
N PRO A 272 12.94 35.86 12.74
CA PRO A 272 12.81 37.27 13.17
C PRO A 272 11.55 37.50 13.99
N ARG A 273 10.42 36.93 13.61
CA ARG A 273 9.14 37.04 14.33
C ARG A 273 9.24 36.50 15.75
N VAL A 274 9.91 35.37 15.93
CA VAL A 274 10.16 34.74 17.25
C VAL A 274 11.05 35.63 18.12
N LEU A 275 12.09 36.23 17.53
CA LEU A 275 13.00 37.14 18.25
C LEU A 275 12.29 38.38 18.77
N VAL A 276 11.34 38.93 18.01
CA VAL A 276 10.50 40.03 18.43
C VAL A 276 9.52 39.58 19.53
N LYS A 277 8.85 38.43 19.33
CA LYS A 277 7.87 37.88 20.28
C LYS A 277 8.45 37.64 21.68
N TYR A 278 9.72 37.21 21.75
CA TYR A 278 10.39 36.84 22.98
C TYR A 278 11.56 37.80 23.30
N GLN A 279 11.42 39.09 22.99
CA GLN A 279 12.46 40.09 23.18
C GLN A 279 12.90 40.29 24.67
N GLU A 280 11.98 39.98 25.59
CA GLU A 280 12.23 40.10 27.05
C GLU A 280 12.98 38.90 27.64
N VAL A 281 13.23 37.83 26.87
CA VAL A 281 13.94 36.64 27.32
C VAL A 281 15.45 36.91 27.34
N GLU A 282 16.03 37.04 28.50
CA GLU A 282 17.47 37.29 28.66
C GLU A 282 18.33 36.05 28.37
N SER A 283 17.85 34.87 28.71
CA SER A 283 18.57 33.63 28.51
C SER A 283 18.63 33.21 27.04
N LEU A 284 19.82 33.25 26.42
CA LEU A 284 20.05 32.82 25.06
C LEU A 284 19.72 31.33 24.86
N GLN A 285 19.92 30.50 25.87
CA GLN A 285 19.59 29.07 25.81
C GLN A 285 18.08 28.87 25.79
N LEU A 286 17.33 29.59 26.62
CA LEU A 286 15.87 29.53 26.60
C LEU A 286 15.32 30.06 25.27
N LEU A 287 15.87 31.18 24.78
CA LEU A 287 15.49 31.75 23.49
C LEU A 287 15.69 30.74 22.33
N TRP A 288 16.79 29.99 22.35
CA TRP A 288 17.08 28.93 21.39
C TRP A 288 16.06 27.78 21.44
N GLU A 289 15.64 27.34 22.64
CA GLU A 289 14.58 26.36 22.79
C GLU A 289 13.24 26.84 22.26
N LEU A 290 12.88 28.11 22.51
CA LEU A 290 11.67 28.75 22.00
C LEU A 290 11.68 28.83 20.45
N ILE A 291 12.82 29.21 19.85
CA ILE A 291 12.97 29.21 18.38
C ILE A 291 12.74 27.79 17.81
N LYS A 292 13.36 26.78 18.39
CA LYS A 292 13.16 25.39 17.95
C LYS A 292 11.71 24.93 18.08
N MET A 293 11.05 25.32 19.15
CA MET A 293 9.62 25.00 19.37
C MET A 293 8.74 25.66 18.30
N GLU A 294 8.93 26.93 17.98
CA GLU A 294 8.15 27.65 16.97
C GLU A 294 8.43 27.09 15.56
N ILE A 295 9.69 26.85 15.20
CA ILE A 295 10.07 26.19 13.94
C ILE A 295 9.40 24.82 13.82
N ARG A 296 9.40 24.04 14.90
CA ARG A 296 8.71 22.73 14.91
C ARG A 296 7.22 22.88 14.68
N THR A 297 6.59 23.86 15.26
CA THR A 297 5.15 24.14 15.13
C THR A 297 4.80 24.54 13.70
N GLU A 298 5.56 25.48 13.12
CA GLU A 298 5.41 25.88 11.70
C GLU A 298 5.65 24.68 10.75
N THR A 299 6.68 23.88 11.01
CA THR A 299 7.00 22.68 10.22
C THR A 299 5.84 21.68 10.24
N ILE A 300 5.27 21.43 11.41
CA ILE A 300 4.12 20.52 11.55
C ILE A 300 2.91 21.07 10.80
N THR A 301 2.63 22.36 10.92
CA THR A 301 1.51 23.05 10.26
C THR A 301 1.66 22.98 8.74
N TYR A 302 2.81 23.37 8.21
CA TYR A 302 3.13 23.28 6.78
C TYR A 302 3.03 21.87 6.24
N SER A 303 3.63 20.91 6.95
CA SER A 303 3.60 19.48 6.56
C SER A 303 2.18 18.93 6.51
N LYS A 304 1.33 19.33 7.47
CA LYS A 304 -0.10 18.94 7.49
C LYS A 304 -0.86 19.53 6.30
N ALA A 305 -0.68 20.81 6.00
CA ALA A 305 -1.31 21.48 4.88
C ALA A 305 -0.91 20.85 3.54
N LYS A 306 0.38 20.66 3.30
CA LYS A 306 0.92 20.05 2.10
C LYS A 306 0.47 18.59 1.92
N ARG A 307 0.40 17.83 3.01
CA ARG A 307 -0.12 16.46 2.99
C ARG A 307 -1.62 16.42 2.70
N LYS A 308 -2.39 17.39 3.23
CA LYS A 308 -3.83 17.52 2.95
C LYS A 308 -4.06 17.80 1.47
N GLU A 309 -3.31 18.73 0.87
CA GLU A 309 -3.37 19.07 -0.56
C GLU A 309 -3.06 17.86 -1.45
N SER A 310 -1.92 17.19 -1.19
CA SER A 310 -1.54 15.98 -1.94
C SER A 310 -2.60 14.88 -1.82
N LYS A 311 -3.15 14.66 -0.63
CA LYS A 311 -4.20 13.68 -0.39
C LYS A 311 -5.51 14.04 -1.08
N ASN A 312 -5.91 15.31 -1.06
CA ASN A 312 -7.12 15.77 -1.75
C ASN A 312 -7.00 15.54 -3.25
N ARG A 313 -5.82 15.82 -3.84
CA ARG A 313 -5.55 15.55 -5.26
C ARG A 313 -5.61 14.05 -5.59
N GLU A 314 -4.99 13.20 -4.76
CA GLU A 314 -5.05 11.74 -4.92
C GLU A 314 -6.50 11.23 -4.82
N THR A 315 -7.25 11.69 -3.82
CA THR A 315 -8.67 11.35 -3.63
C THR A 315 -9.51 11.78 -4.83
N TYR A 316 -9.35 13.01 -5.29
CA TYR A 316 -10.05 13.52 -6.48
C TYR A 316 -9.79 12.65 -7.72
N LEU A 317 -8.52 12.30 -7.99
CA LEU A 317 -8.18 11.45 -9.13
C LEU A 317 -8.77 10.05 -8.97
N GLN A 318 -8.78 9.50 -7.76
CA GLN A 318 -9.37 8.20 -7.46
C GLN A 318 -10.88 8.20 -7.66
N GLU A 319 -11.59 9.21 -7.15
CA GLU A 319 -13.05 9.37 -7.30
C GLU A 319 -13.44 9.50 -8.78
N LYS A 320 -12.68 10.26 -9.57
CA LYS A 320 -12.90 10.39 -11.01
C LYS A 320 -12.69 9.05 -11.73
N LEU A 321 -11.64 8.32 -11.40
CA LEU A 321 -11.38 7.00 -11.97
C LEU A 321 -12.48 6.00 -11.59
N ASP A 322 -12.93 6.01 -10.34
CA ASP A 322 -13.99 5.13 -9.86
C ASP A 322 -15.35 5.47 -10.53
N ALA A 323 -15.62 6.76 -10.79
CA ALA A 323 -16.81 7.19 -11.52
C ALA A 323 -16.80 6.70 -12.98
N LEU A 324 -15.67 6.85 -13.68
CA LEU A 324 -15.51 6.34 -15.05
C LEU A 324 -15.57 4.81 -15.10
N ASP A 325 -14.96 4.11 -14.13
CA ASP A 325 -15.08 2.67 -14.00
C ASP A 325 -16.55 2.23 -13.84
N ASN A 326 -17.33 2.96 -13.03
CA ASN A 326 -18.76 2.68 -12.84
C ASN A 326 -19.54 2.93 -14.16
N GLN A 327 -19.26 3.99 -14.89
CA GLN A 327 -19.90 4.27 -16.19
C GLN A 327 -19.58 3.17 -17.21
N LEU A 328 -18.31 2.75 -17.32
CA LEU A 328 -17.90 1.64 -18.16
C LEU A 328 -18.59 0.33 -17.75
N CYS A 329 -18.83 0.12 -16.45
CA CYS A 329 -19.49 -1.08 -15.95
C CYS A 329 -21.01 -1.09 -16.19
N HIS A 330 -21.68 0.06 -16.13
CA HIS A 330 -23.14 0.16 -16.29
C HIS A 330 -23.58 0.35 -17.74
N GLY A 331 -22.74 0.97 -18.58
CA GLY A 331 -23.03 1.25 -19.99
C GLY A 331 -23.02 0.01 -20.91
N GLY A 332 -22.63 -1.15 -20.41
CA GLY A 332 -22.56 -2.40 -21.19
C GLY A 332 -21.41 -2.47 -22.19
N ASP A 333 -20.78 -1.36 -22.54
CA ASP A 333 -19.58 -1.28 -23.38
C ASP A 333 -18.36 -0.86 -22.55
N TYR A 334 -17.64 -1.87 -22.05
CA TYR A 334 -16.45 -1.66 -21.20
C TYR A 334 -15.22 -1.18 -21.99
N PHE A 335 -15.31 -1.09 -23.30
CA PHE A 335 -14.27 -0.61 -24.20
C PHE A 335 -14.71 0.64 -24.97
N ASN A 336 -15.70 1.37 -24.46
CA ASN A 336 -16.09 2.65 -25.02
C ASN A 336 -14.88 3.58 -25.11
N GLN A 337 -14.48 3.93 -26.34
CA GLN A 337 -13.24 4.66 -26.60
C GLN A 337 -13.25 6.07 -25.96
N VAL A 338 -14.40 6.74 -25.95
CA VAL A 338 -14.52 8.08 -25.35
C VAL A 338 -14.23 8.05 -23.86
N LEU A 339 -14.82 7.08 -23.14
CA LEU A 339 -14.58 6.93 -21.70
C LEU A 339 -13.14 6.48 -21.40
N LEU A 340 -12.56 5.65 -22.28
CA LEU A 340 -11.16 5.22 -22.14
C LEU A 340 -10.18 6.37 -22.38
N ASP A 341 -10.49 7.27 -23.31
CA ASP A 341 -9.66 8.45 -23.58
C ASP A 341 -9.65 9.43 -22.38
N GLU A 342 -10.75 9.49 -21.62
CA GLU A 342 -10.78 10.24 -20.35
C GLU A 342 -10.09 9.49 -19.20
N TYR A 343 -10.19 8.17 -19.15
CA TYR A 343 -9.67 7.32 -18.09
C TYR A 343 -8.13 7.28 -18.04
N GLU A 344 -7.48 7.11 -19.21
CA GLU A 344 -6.03 6.94 -19.29
C GLU A 344 -5.22 8.16 -18.79
N PRO A 345 -5.57 9.41 -19.13
CA PRO A 345 -4.89 10.58 -18.58
C PRO A 345 -5.02 10.69 -17.06
N LEU A 346 -6.19 10.37 -16.50
CA LEU A 346 -6.40 10.40 -15.04
C LEU A 346 -5.56 9.33 -14.34
N ARG A 347 -5.50 8.12 -14.90
CA ARG A 347 -4.66 7.03 -14.43
C ARG A 347 -3.17 7.37 -14.51
N LEU A 348 -2.76 8.03 -15.59
CA LEU A 348 -1.38 8.53 -15.74
C LEU A 348 -1.07 9.61 -14.69
N ASN A 349 -2.00 10.54 -14.44
CA ASN A 349 -1.85 11.58 -13.44
C ASN A 349 -1.74 11.00 -12.03
N LEU A 350 -2.52 9.98 -11.69
CA LEU A 350 -2.39 9.26 -10.41
C LEU A 350 -0.99 8.64 -10.27
N ARG A 351 -0.47 8.01 -11.34
CA ARG A 351 0.89 7.46 -11.38
C ARG A 351 1.97 8.55 -11.24
N ILE A 352 1.77 9.73 -11.85
CA ILE A 352 2.71 10.87 -11.77
C ILE A 352 2.72 11.46 -10.36
N CYS A 353 1.56 11.64 -9.73
CA CYS A 353 1.46 12.09 -8.35
C CYS A 353 2.26 11.17 -7.42
N THR A 354 2.06 9.85 -7.55
CA THR A 354 2.81 8.85 -6.78
C THR A 354 4.31 8.90 -7.06
N LYS A 355 4.75 9.05 -8.33
CA LYS A 355 6.17 9.15 -8.70
C LYS A 355 6.83 10.44 -8.17
N LYS A 356 6.12 11.57 -8.14
CA LYS A 356 6.63 12.83 -7.56
C LYS A 356 6.89 12.70 -6.07
N GLU A 357 6.00 12.03 -5.34
CA GLU A 357 6.22 11.72 -3.91
C GLU A 357 7.44 10.83 -3.69
N VAL A 358 7.64 9.82 -4.57
CA VAL A 358 8.83 8.93 -4.52
C VAL A 358 10.13 9.69 -4.72
N ARG A 359 10.20 10.61 -5.68
CA ARG A 359 11.40 11.43 -5.87
C ARG A 359 11.73 12.20 -4.60
N LYS A 360 10.75 12.81 -3.95
CA LYS A 360 10.94 13.50 -2.67
C LYS A 360 11.50 12.56 -1.58
N LEU A 361 10.97 11.33 -1.47
CA LEU A 361 11.44 10.34 -0.49
C LEU A 361 12.85 9.80 -0.80
N CYS A 362 13.20 9.62 -2.07
CA CYS A 362 14.53 9.18 -2.48
C CYS A 362 15.62 10.22 -2.13
N PHE A 363 15.28 11.51 -2.17
CA PHE A 363 16.20 12.58 -1.75
C PHE A 363 16.33 12.66 -0.23
N ALA A 364 15.25 12.37 0.52
CA ALA A 364 15.29 12.38 1.98
C ALA A 364 16.20 11.31 2.61
N GLN A 365 16.48 10.21 1.89
CA GLN A 365 17.35 9.12 2.34
C GLN A 365 18.82 9.29 1.97
N LYS A 366 19.16 10.25 1.10
CA LYS A 366 20.58 10.57 0.86
C LYS A 366 21.09 11.38 2.06
N PRO A 367 22.23 11.00 2.68
CA PRO A 367 22.89 11.93 3.58
C PRO A 367 23.14 13.21 2.79
N VAL A 368 22.62 14.32 3.28
CA VAL A 368 22.88 15.65 2.71
C VAL A 368 24.39 15.83 2.83
N GLY A 369 25.11 15.58 1.73
CA GLY A 369 26.53 15.86 1.71
C GLY A 369 26.69 17.35 2.02
N LEU A 370 27.48 17.68 3.02
CA LEU A 370 27.80 19.02 3.56
C LEU A 370 28.12 20.08 2.46
N LYS A 371 28.31 19.65 1.21
CA LYS A 371 28.62 20.54 0.07
C LYS A 371 27.43 21.33 -0.50
N LYS A 372 26.17 20.88 -0.32
CA LYS A 372 24.99 21.62 -0.85
C LYS A 372 24.43 22.65 0.13
N VAL A 373 24.77 22.56 1.41
CA VAL A 373 24.34 23.52 2.44
C VAL A 373 25.16 24.83 2.36
N ARG A 374 26.29 24.86 1.65
CA ARG A 374 27.17 26.05 1.55
C ARG A 374 26.61 27.23 0.78
N ASN A 375 25.56 27.06 -0.04
CA ASN A 375 25.01 28.15 -0.87
C ASN A 375 23.58 28.58 -0.46
N GLN A 376 23.04 28.07 0.64
CA GLN A 376 21.82 28.61 1.25
C GLN A 376 22.19 29.46 2.46
N PRO A 377 21.46 30.57 2.72
CA PRO A 377 21.71 31.36 3.90
C PRO A 377 21.58 30.46 5.12
N ASP A 378 22.70 30.20 5.76
CA ASP A 378 22.83 29.35 6.93
C ASP A 378 21.91 29.93 8.02
N ILE A 379 20.90 29.18 8.47
CA ILE A 379 20.03 29.58 9.58
C ILE A 379 20.89 30.00 10.77
N PHE A 380 22.08 29.41 10.88
CA PHE A 380 23.12 29.78 11.85
C PHE A 380 23.75 31.15 11.58
N SER A 381 23.88 31.59 10.32
CA SER A 381 24.36 32.93 9.97
C SER A 381 23.33 34.01 10.21
N ILE A 382 22.06 33.72 9.98
CA ILE A 382 20.94 34.58 10.34
C ILE A 382 20.86 34.75 11.86
N TRP A 383 21.04 33.66 12.60
CA TRP A 383 21.14 33.70 14.06
C TRP A 383 22.34 34.50 14.55
N LYS A 384 23.54 34.32 13.98
CA LYS A 384 24.73 35.11 14.31
C LYS A 384 24.52 36.60 14.04
N SER A 385 23.92 36.98 12.93
CA SER A 385 23.65 38.40 12.60
C SER A 385 22.62 39.02 13.54
N ALA A 386 21.59 38.23 13.97
CA ALA A 386 20.58 38.70 14.90
C ALA A 386 21.11 38.83 16.35
N THR A 387 22.03 37.97 16.77
CA THR A 387 22.64 38.06 18.11
C THR A 387 23.76 39.08 18.20
N SER A 388 24.43 39.43 17.09
CA SER A 388 25.44 40.52 17.10
C SER A 388 24.81 41.90 17.18
N ARG A 389 23.58 42.09 16.73
CA ARG A 389 22.80 43.35 16.91
C ARG A 389 22.27 43.57 18.33
N ARG A 390 22.32 42.59 19.20
CA ARG A 390 21.95 42.70 20.63
C ARG A 390 23.13 43.03 21.57
N ARG A 391 24.35 43.15 21.04
CA ARG A 391 25.55 43.56 21.79
C ARG A 391 25.96 45.00 21.58
N LEU A 392 25.11 45.81 20.95
CA LEU A 392 25.16 47.26 20.90
C LEU A 392 23.90 47.81 21.60
#